data_0c414b94ac711709398803c7844c4be0
#
_entry.id   0c414b94ac711709398803c7844c4be0
#
_cell.length_a   1.000
_cell.length_b   1.000
_cell.length_c   1.000
_cell.angle_alpha   90.00
_cell.angle_beta   90.00
_cell.angle_gamma   90.00
#
_symmetry.space_group_name_H-M   'P 1'
#
loop_
_entity.id
_entity.type
_entity.pdbx_description
1 polymer ?
#
loop_
_entity_poly.entity_id
_entity_poly.type
_entity_poly.pdbx_seq_one_letter_code
_entity_poly.pdbx_strand_id
1 'polypeptide(L)'
;MKTLLLCAAVALPLLLPAQLGIRMEFNRKDFMLYEPIYVCITIRNDSGKALLFGADPRLQGFILFDIRDIKNNRITQRKNSELNVAGLFLGPGETKSITIPLHKYYNLDRTGMYQVRVYVSHNLLDNEYQVRDAEFIRIHNGVEISRNSVGIPDLSAPDKQKPAKSRTYSIRALDVAGERYYYLVVEDEQTVYGVTHIGYQFGHYGIQTQTDMLSRIHILVPMSTKVFHYLTFGLDGTCIESSYWKKGATIPALYRDPASGKVSRIGGEPARPGVDFRTSDQNRYTTTELNSHYMASPDAPKQNTGVVDIGRHVGREK
;
A
#
# COMPACT_ATOMS: atom_id res chain seq x y z
N MET A 1 49.57 -60.33 -22.32
CA MET A 1 48.32 -59.52 -22.43
C MET A 1 48.20 -58.63 -21.19
N LYS A 2 48.47 -57.35 -21.33
CA LYS A 2 48.32 -56.34 -20.23
C LYS A 2 47.02 -55.59 -20.43
N THR A 3 46.06 -55.81 -19.54
CA THR A 3 44.76 -55.19 -19.57
C THR A 3 44.88 -53.81 -18.92
N LEU A 4 44.75 -52.76 -19.71
CA LEU A 4 44.73 -51.35 -19.25
C LEU A 4 43.32 -51.05 -18.74
N LEU A 5 43.17 -50.83 -17.44
CA LEU A 5 41.91 -50.35 -16.82
C LEU A 5 41.83 -48.82 -16.96
N LEU A 6 40.96 -48.32 -17.85
CA LEU A 6 40.71 -46.91 -18.07
C LEU A 6 39.66 -46.46 -17.05
N CYS A 7 40.08 -45.81 -15.97
CA CYS A 7 39.16 -45.11 -15.03
C CYS A 7 38.62 -43.83 -15.71
N ALA A 8 37.41 -43.86 -16.21
CA ALA A 8 36.66 -42.68 -16.62
C ALA A 8 36.16 -41.93 -15.36
N ALA A 9 36.85 -40.89 -14.98
CA ALA A 9 36.36 -39.94 -13.96
C ALA A 9 35.18 -39.17 -14.54
N VAL A 10 33.96 -39.53 -14.15
CA VAL A 10 32.76 -38.77 -14.45
C VAL A 10 32.82 -37.49 -13.59
N ALA A 11 33.22 -36.35 -14.18
CA ALA A 11 33.11 -35.03 -13.58
C ALA A 11 31.62 -34.70 -13.50
N LEU A 12 30.96 -35.02 -12.40
CA LEU A 12 29.66 -34.46 -12.06
C LEU A 12 29.80 -32.93 -11.90
N PRO A 13 29.05 -32.12 -12.65
CA PRO A 13 29.03 -30.70 -12.41
C PRO A 13 28.50 -30.47 -10.97
N LEU A 14 29.36 -29.97 -10.10
CA LEU A 14 28.98 -29.47 -8.79
C LEU A 14 28.08 -28.28 -9.05
N LEU A 15 26.78 -28.50 -9.05
CA LEU A 15 25.79 -27.43 -8.94
C LEU A 15 26.02 -26.79 -7.58
N LEU A 16 26.82 -25.70 -7.56
CA LEU A 16 26.96 -24.87 -6.38
C LEU A 16 25.56 -24.35 -6.03
N PRO A 17 25.03 -24.68 -4.85
CA PRO A 17 23.73 -24.19 -4.45
C PRO A 17 23.75 -22.65 -4.43
N ALA A 18 22.68 -22.03 -4.88
CA ALA A 18 22.54 -20.59 -4.77
C ALA A 18 22.73 -20.18 -3.31
N GLN A 19 23.62 -19.20 -3.04
CA GLN A 19 23.93 -18.77 -1.67
C GLN A 19 22.76 -18.03 -1.01
N LEU A 20 21.83 -17.48 -1.81
CA LEU A 20 20.57 -16.90 -1.34
C LEU A 20 19.39 -17.42 -2.16
N GLY A 21 18.32 -17.78 -1.45
CA GLY A 21 16.98 -17.94 -2.00
C GLY A 21 16.19 -16.66 -1.80
N ILE A 22 15.64 -16.08 -2.89
CA ILE A 22 14.84 -14.84 -2.82
C ILE A 22 13.47 -15.11 -3.41
N ARG A 23 12.42 -14.73 -2.68
CA ARG A 23 11.03 -14.71 -3.12
C ARG A 23 10.45 -13.33 -2.90
N MET A 24 9.70 -12.84 -3.87
CA MET A 24 9.04 -11.54 -3.82
C MET A 24 7.55 -11.73 -4.09
N GLU A 25 6.71 -11.10 -3.27
CA GLU A 25 5.26 -11.21 -3.38
C GLU A 25 4.58 -9.88 -3.12
N PHE A 26 3.56 -9.60 -3.90
CA PHE A 26 2.60 -8.53 -3.64
C PHE A 26 1.30 -9.15 -3.12
N ASN A 27 0.64 -8.47 -2.18
CA ASN A 27 -0.67 -8.90 -1.68
C ASN A 27 -1.76 -8.88 -2.77
N ARG A 28 -1.55 -8.11 -3.84
CA ARG A 28 -2.40 -8.03 -5.03
C ARG A 28 -1.60 -7.49 -6.21
N LYS A 29 -2.18 -7.53 -7.42
CA LYS A 29 -1.51 -7.09 -8.65
C LYS A 29 -2.02 -5.74 -9.16
N ASP A 30 -3.21 -5.32 -8.75
CA ASP A 30 -3.86 -4.09 -9.20
C ASP A 30 -3.99 -3.12 -8.04
N PHE A 31 -3.57 -1.87 -8.26
CA PHE A 31 -3.52 -0.81 -7.27
C PHE A 31 -4.18 0.47 -7.81
N MET A 32 -4.75 1.26 -6.92
CA MET A 32 -5.19 2.61 -7.24
C MET A 32 -3.97 3.55 -7.31
N LEU A 33 -4.01 4.53 -8.19
CA LEU A 33 -2.98 5.57 -8.26
C LEU A 33 -2.83 6.28 -6.92
N TYR A 34 -1.59 6.45 -6.47
CA TYR A 34 -1.19 6.99 -5.15
C TYR A 34 -1.54 6.11 -3.94
N GLU A 35 -2.08 4.94 -4.16
CA GLU A 35 -2.28 3.99 -3.08
C GLU A 35 -0.93 3.46 -2.56
N PRO A 36 -0.79 3.23 -1.24
CA PRO A 36 0.39 2.60 -0.68
C PRO A 36 0.61 1.19 -1.25
N ILE A 37 1.75 0.99 -1.93
CA ILE A 37 2.13 -0.30 -2.52
C ILE A 37 3.19 -0.94 -1.63
N TYR A 38 2.88 -2.12 -1.11
CA TYR A 38 3.77 -2.91 -0.28
C TYR A 38 4.19 -4.19 -0.99
N VAL A 39 5.47 -4.54 -0.85
CA VAL A 39 6.03 -5.81 -1.32
C VAL A 39 6.63 -6.58 -0.16
N CYS A 40 6.32 -7.86 -0.07
CA CYS A 40 6.96 -8.79 0.86
C CYS A 40 8.13 -9.48 0.16
N ILE A 41 9.31 -9.44 0.76
CA ILE A 41 10.50 -10.16 0.29
C ILE A 41 10.85 -11.19 1.35
N THR A 42 10.95 -12.44 0.94
CA THR A 42 11.45 -13.54 1.76
C THR A 42 12.85 -13.90 1.28
N ILE A 43 13.83 -13.84 2.18
CA ILE A 43 15.23 -14.15 1.91
C ILE A 43 15.63 -15.35 2.75
N ARG A 44 16.15 -16.39 2.13
CA ARG A 44 16.77 -17.54 2.75
C ARG A 44 18.28 -17.49 2.54
N ASN A 45 19.03 -17.59 3.62
CA ASN A 45 20.48 -17.56 3.59
C ASN A 45 21.07 -18.98 3.57
N ASP A 46 21.46 -19.44 2.40
CA ASP A 46 22.11 -20.75 2.20
C ASP A 46 23.64 -20.62 2.04
N SER A 47 24.24 -19.43 2.30
CA SER A 47 25.67 -19.14 2.10
C SER A 47 26.59 -19.77 3.14
N GLY A 48 26.06 -20.30 4.24
CA GLY A 48 26.85 -20.77 5.39
C GLY A 48 27.49 -19.65 6.22
N LYS A 49 27.35 -18.38 5.85
CA LYS A 49 27.86 -17.19 6.55
C LYS A 49 26.72 -16.42 7.20
N ALA A 50 26.98 -15.77 8.32
CA ALA A 50 26.00 -14.82 8.89
C ALA A 50 26.04 -13.50 8.12
N LEU A 51 24.86 -13.03 7.66
CA LEU A 51 24.71 -11.82 6.87
C LEU A 51 24.02 -10.75 7.70
N LEU A 52 24.70 -9.64 7.93
CA LEU A 52 24.16 -8.46 8.62
C LEU A 52 24.15 -7.27 7.66
N PHE A 53 22.96 -6.72 7.46
CA PHE A 53 22.73 -5.55 6.64
C PHE A 53 22.77 -4.28 7.51
N GLY A 54 23.47 -3.26 7.08
CA GLY A 54 23.61 -2.03 7.85
C GLY A 54 24.22 -0.89 7.05
N ALA A 55 24.28 0.29 7.69
CA ALA A 55 24.89 1.48 7.12
C ALA A 55 26.43 1.44 7.14
N ASP A 56 27.06 0.56 7.94
CA ASP A 56 28.51 0.42 7.97
C ASP A 56 29.02 -0.19 6.66
N PRO A 57 29.99 0.44 5.98
CA PRO A 57 30.63 -0.09 4.77
C PRO A 57 31.14 -1.54 4.89
N ARG A 58 31.49 -1.98 6.09
CA ARG A 58 31.93 -3.36 6.36
C ARG A 58 30.77 -4.37 6.39
N LEU A 59 29.57 -3.88 6.63
CA LEU A 59 28.33 -4.67 6.73
C LEU A 59 27.43 -4.38 5.54
N GLN A 60 28.01 -3.93 4.42
CA GLN A 60 27.25 -3.53 3.24
C GLN A 60 26.53 -4.73 2.60
N GLY A 61 25.29 -4.89 3.01
CA GLY A 61 24.30 -5.58 2.23
C GLY A 61 23.23 -4.57 1.82
N PHE A 62 22.77 -4.62 0.59
CA PHE A 62 21.69 -3.77 0.12
C PHE A 62 20.62 -4.57 -0.61
N ILE A 63 19.41 -4.03 -0.58
CA ILE A 63 18.28 -4.51 -1.36
C ILE A 63 17.89 -3.40 -2.30
N LEU A 64 17.81 -3.72 -3.58
CA LEU A 64 17.46 -2.78 -4.65
C LEU A 64 16.34 -3.35 -5.48
N PHE A 65 15.41 -2.48 -5.92
CA PHE A 65 14.41 -2.85 -6.91
C PHE A 65 14.74 -2.26 -8.28
N ASP A 66 14.65 -3.08 -9.30
CA ASP A 66 14.57 -2.64 -10.70
C ASP A 66 13.09 -2.65 -11.10
N ILE A 67 12.52 -1.47 -11.20
CA ILE A 67 11.13 -1.27 -11.58
C ILE A 67 11.11 -0.64 -12.95
N ARG A 68 10.37 -1.24 -13.90
CA ARG A 68 10.26 -0.76 -15.27
C ARG A 68 8.81 -0.67 -15.71
N ASP A 69 8.50 0.36 -16.50
CA ASP A 69 7.22 0.46 -17.17
C ASP A 69 7.14 -0.50 -18.39
N ILE A 70 5.97 -0.57 -19.02
CA ILE A 70 5.75 -1.43 -20.21
C ILE A 70 6.65 -1.04 -21.40
N LYS A 71 7.15 0.19 -21.44
CA LYS A 71 8.10 0.67 -22.47
C LYS A 71 9.55 0.36 -22.09
N ASN A 72 9.77 -0.38 -21.01
CA ASN A 72 11.07 -0.74 -20.43
C ASN A 72 11.84 0.47 -19.87
N ASN A 73 11.18 1.61 -19.61
CA ASN A 73 11.82 2.73 -18.93
C ASN A 73 11.95 2.41 -17.43
N ARG A 74 13.14 2.65 -16.89
CA ARG A 74 13.41 2.44 -15.47
C ARG A 74 12.73 3.52 -14.64
N ILE A 75 12.02 3.11 -13.60
CA ILE A 75 11.42 4.01 -12.62
C ILE A 75 12.49 4.47 -11.63
N THR A 76 12.62 5.77 -11.48
CA THR A 76 13.66 6.36 -10.62
C THR A 76 13.27 6.25 -9.15
N GLN A 77 14.27 6.10 -8.30
CA GLN A 77 14.11 6.29 -6.87
C GLN A 77 13.77 7.76 -6.56
N ARG A 78 13.02 7.97 -5.51
CA ARG A 78 12.78 9.31 -4.96
C ARG A 78 14.09 9.88 -4.41
N LYS A 79 14.30 11.18 -4.53
CA LYS A 79 15.46 11.84 -3.94
C LYS A 79 15.47 11.64 -2.42
N ASN A 80 16.64 11.33 -1.86
CA ASN A 80 16.87 11.12 -0.42
C ASN A 80 16.02 9.99 0.21
N SER A 81 15.64 9.00 -0.58
CA SER A 81 14.87 7.84 -0.10
C SER A 81 15.66 6.55 -0.35
N GLU A 82 16.76 6.38 0.37
CA GLU A 82 17.48 5.10 0.36
C GLU A 82 16.71 4.08 1.17
N LEU A 83 16.62 2.87 0.63
CA LEU A 83 16.00 1.76 1.34
C LEU A 83 16.89 1.35 2.52
N ASN A 84 16.46 1.72 3.71
CA ASN A 84 17.19 1.35 4.92
C ASN A 84 16.79 -0.07 5.37
N VAL A 85 17.74 -0.98 5.26
CA VAL A 85 17.64 -2.37 5.75
C VAL A 85 18.57 -2.62 6.95
N ALA A 86 19.03 -1.56 7.60
CA ALA A 86 19.91 -1.65 8.76
C ALA A 86 19.27 -2.51 9.88
N GLY A 87 20.06 -3.41 10.43
CA GLY A 87 19.61 -4.36 11.47
C GLY A 87 18.96 -5.63 10.94
N LEU A 88 18.80 -5.79 9.62
CA LEU A 88 18.43 -7.08 9.06
C LEU A 88 19.59 -8.05 9.21
N PHE A 89 19.39 -9.10 10.00
CA PHE A 89 20.36 -10.15 10.24
C PHE A 89 19.79 -11.49 9.77
N LEU A 90 20.57 -12.25 9.02
CA LEU A 90 20.25 -13.62 8.59
C LEU A 90 21.38 -14.56 8.97
N GLY A 91 21.13 -15.45 9.94
CA GLY A 91 22.03 -16.55 10.25
C GLY A 91 22.12 -17.56 9.12
N PRO A 92 23.13 -18.48 9.15
CA PRO A 92 23.21 -19.57 8.18
C PRO A 92 21.95 -20.46 8.22
N GLY A 93 21.34 -20.72 7.05
CA GLY A 93 20.10 -21.49 6.93
C GLY A 93 18.83 -20.74 7.37
N GLU A 94 18.94 -19.51 7.86
CA GLU A 94 17.80 -18.73 8.32
C GLU A 94 16.98 -18.16 7.16
N THR A 95 15.67 -18.09 7.35
CA THR A 95 14.73 -17.43 6.43
C THR A 95 14.04 -16.28 7.13
N LYS A 96 14.05 -15.09 6.51
CA LYS A 96 13.32 -13.92 7.01
C LYS A 96 12.49 -13.28 5.92
N SER A 97 11.36 -12.73 6.33
CA SER A 97 10.49 -11.92 5.47
C SER A 97 10.48 -10.49 5.95
N ILE A 98 10.58 -9.56 5.01
CA ILE A 98 10.49 -8.11 5.24
C ILE A 98 9.46 -7.50 4.30
N THR A 99 8.72 -6.51 4.77
CA THR A 99 7.74 -5.79 3.96
C THR A 99 8.22 -4.38 3.69
N ILE A 100 8.26 -4.01 2.42
CA ILE A 100 8.83 -2.75 1.95
C ILE A 100 7.74 -1.90 1.30
N PRO A 101 7.52 -0.65 1.73
CA PRO A 101 6.59 0.29 1.13
C PRO A 101 7.20 0.94 -0.12
N LEU A 102 7.05 0.32 -1.30
CA LEU A 102 7.68 0.76 -2.55
C LEU A 102 7.37 2.22 -2.91
N HIS A 103 6.14 2.66 -2.67
CA HIS A 103 5.68 4.03 -2.95
C HIS A 103 6.49 5.11 -2.21
N LYS A 104 7.16 4.77 -1.10
CA LYS A 104 8.05 5.70 -0.38
C LYS A 104 9.40 5.87 -1.05
N TYR A 105 9.84 4.86 -1.79
CA TYR A 105 11.19 4.81 -2.36
C TYR A 105 11.23 5.04 -3.86
N TYR A 106 10.14 4.76 -4.59
CA TYR A 106 10.07 4.83 -6.04
C TYR A 106 8.94 5.73 -6.52
N ASN A 107 9.14 6.38 -7.69
CA ASN A 107 8.15 7.26 -8.30
C ASN A 107 7.08 6.45 -9.05
N LEU A 108 6.19 5.79 -8.31
CA LEU A 108 5.04 5.04 -8.81
C LEU A 108 3.79 5.93 -8.88
N ASP A 109 3.93 7.09 -9.51
CA ASP A 109 2.94 8.18 -9.57
C ASP A 109 2.22 8.29 -10.91
N ARG A 110 2.31 7.26 -11.75
CA ARG A 110 1.63 7.19 -13.04
C ARG A 110 0.86 5.88 -13.19
N THR A 111 -0.23 5.94 -13.93
CA THR A 111 -0.98 4.74 -14.29
C THR A 111 -0.21 3.90 -15.31
N GLY A 112 -0.35 2.58 -15.23
CA GLY A 112 0.31 1.66 -16.16
C GLY A 112 0.65 0.32 -15.54
N MET A 113 1.27 -0.53 -16.34
CA MET A 113 1.82 -1.81 -15.90
C MET A 113 3.30 -1.64 -15.61
N TYR A 114 3.74 -2.20 -14.49
CA TYR A 114 5.12 -2.16 -14.04
C TYR A 114 5.64 -3.57 -13.80
N GLN A 115 6.84 -3.84 -14.30
CA GLN A 115 7.62 -5.01 -13.99
C GLN A 115 8.52 -4.69 -12.81
N VAL A 116 8.52 -5.53 -11.79
CA VAL A 116 9.32 -5.35 -10.57
C VAL A 116 10.23 -6.55 -10.39
N ARG A 117 11.52 -6.29 -10.16
CA ARG A 117 12.53 -7.28 -9.74
C ARG A 117 13.22 -6.78 -8.49
N VAL A 118 13.65 -7.69 -7.64
CA VAL A 118 14.46 -7.37 -6.46
C VAL A 118 15.83 -7.99 -6.60
N TYR A 119 16.83 -7.23 -6.19
CA TYR A 119 18.24 -7.62 -6.12
C TYR A 119 18.69 -7.51 -4.65
N VAL A 120 19.43 -8.51 -4.21
CA VAL A 120 20.05 -8.55 -2.89
C VAL A 120 21.55 -8.76 -3.09
N SER A 121 22.35 -7.88 -2.56
CA SER A 121 23.81 -7.98 -2.57
C SER A 121 24.37 -7.87 -1.16
N HIS A 122 25.45 -8.55 -0.90
CA HIS A 122 26.20 -8.46 0.36
C HIS A 122 27.67 -8.71 0.11
N ASN A 123 28.56 -7.96 0.77
CA ASN A 123 30.01 -8.04 0.57
C ASN A 123 30.64 -9.41 0.94
N LEU A 124 29.96 -10.22 1.72
CA LEU A 124 30.37 -11.59 2.03
C LEU A 124 29.90 -12.63 0.99
N LEU A 125 29.13 -12.23 0.00
CA LEU A 125 28.63 -13.09 -1.06
C LEU A 125 29.44 -12.82 -2.33
N ASP A 126 29.64 -13.88 -3.13
CA ASP A 126 30.44 -13.79 -4.34
C ASP A 126 29.69 -13.14 -5.51
N ASN A 127 28.34 -13.07 -5.43
CA ASN A 127 27.48 -12.57 -6.48
C ASN A 127 26.35 -11.71 -5.94
N GLU A 128 25.77 -10.89 -6.82
CA GLU A 128 24.46 -10.27 -6.61
C GLU A 128 23.36 -11.27 -6.93
N TYR A 129 22.38 -11.38 -6.06
CA TYR A 129 21.27 -12.30 -6.20
C TYR A 129 20.00 -11.54 -6.58
N GLN A 130 19.27 -12.07 -7.55
CA GLN A 130 17.99 -11.51 -7.99
C GLN A 130 16.87 -12.55 -7.85
N VAL A 131 15.65 -12.08 -7.71
CA VAL A 131 14.49 -12.94 -7.85
C VAL A 131 14.44 -13.52 -9.27
N ARG A 132 14.13 -14.83 -9.38
CA ARG A 132 14.13 -15.54 -10.66
C ARG A 132 13.14 -14.93 -11.64
N ASP A 133 11.91 -14.74 -11.19
CA ASP A 133 10.82 -14.25 -12.03
C ASP A 133 10.43 -12.83 -11.60
N ALA A 134 10.23 -11.96 -12.59
CA ALA A 134 9.73 -10.63 -12.32
C ALA A 134 8.24 -10.68 -11.95
N GLU A 135 7.86 -9.88 -10.98
CA GLU A 135 6.46 -9.66 -10.64
C GLU A 135 5.89 -8.46 -11.41
N PHE A 136 4.62 -8.56 -11.77
CA PHE A 136 3.94 -7.49 -12.47
C PHE A 136 2.86 -6.89 -11.58
N ILE A 137 2.83 -5.57 -11.53
CA ILE A 137 1.75 -4.80 -10.89
C ILE A 137 1.16 -3.82 -11.90
N ARG A 138 -0.10 -3.45 -11.69
CA ARG A 138 -0.80 -2.48 -12.51
C ARG A 138 -1.37 -1.37 -11.62
N ILE A 139 -1.12 -0.14 -12.02
CA ILE A 139 -1.65 1.06 -11.35
C ILE A 139 -2.74 1.68 -12.20
N HIS A 140 -3.90 1.91 -11.61
CA HIS A 140 -5.10 2.40 -12.26
C HIS A 140 -5.53 3.75 -11.68
N ASN A 141 -6.17 4.56 -12.50
CA ASN A 141 -6.80 5.79 -12.01
C ASN A 141 -8.18 5.54 -11.37
N GLY A 142 -8.77 4.36 -11.64
CA GLY A 142 -10.14 4.05 -11.25
C GLY A 142 -11.18 4.88 -12.01
N VAL A 143 -12.45 4.61 -11.73
CA VAL A 143 -13.60 5.34 -12.26
C VAL A 143 -14.19 6.18 -11.13
N GLU A 144 -14.33 7.49 -11.34
CA GLU A 144 -14.94 8.37 -10.35
C GLU A 144 -16.45 8.08 -10.26
N ILE A 145 -16.92 7.76 -9.05
CA ILE A 145 -18.31 7.47 -8.73
C ILE A 145 -19.01 8.71 -8.20
N SER A 146 -18.33 9.43 -7.33
CA SER A 146 -18.81 10.69 -6.78
C SER A 146 -17.67 11.61 -6.42
N ARG A 147 -17.93 12.92 -6.48
CA ARG A 147 -17.00 13.99 -6.12
C ARG A 147 -17.73 15.01 -5.25
N ASN A 148 -17.08 15.41 -4.18
CA ASN A 148 -17.58 16.46 -3.30
C ASN A 148 -16.45 17.40 -2.91
N SER A 149 -16.60 18.69 -3.19
CA SER A 149 -15.61 19.71 -2.81
C SER A 149 -16.14 20.51 -1.62
N VAL A 150 -15.28 20.67 -0.62
CA VAL A 150 -15.57 21.40 0.62
C VAL A 150 -14.57 22.54 0.79
N GLY A 151 -15.03 23.66 1.33
CA GLY A 151 -14.17 24.77 1.72
C GLY A 151 -13.34 24.40 2.96
N ILE A 152 -12.10 24.86 3.00
CA ILE A 152 -11.26 24.77 4.20
C ILE A 152 -11.36 26.11 4.91
N PRO A 153 -11.88 26.17 6.15
CA PRO A 153 -11.87 27.38 6.93
C PRO A 153 -10.42 27.80 7.21
N ASP A 154 -10.01 28.96 6.72
CA ASP A 154 -8.70 29.53 7.09
C ASP A 154 -8.88 30.32 8.37
N LEU A 155 -8.69 29.70 9.52
CA LEU A 155 -8.76 30.30 10.85
C LEU A 155 -7.60 31.25 11.13
N SER A 156 -6.54 31.25 10.29
CA SER A 156 -5.32 32.03 10.53
C SER A 156 -5.18 33.30 9.68
N ALA A 157 -6.07 33.50 8.71
CA ALA A 157 -5.98 34.63 7.80
C ALA A 157 -7.10 35.63 8.03
N PRO A 158 -6.83 36.80 8.66
CA PRO A 158 -7.78 37.90 8.72
C PRO A 158 -7.98 38.56 7.35
N ASP A 159 -7.20 38.21 6.34
CA ASP A 159 -7.20 38.85 5.02
C ASP A 159 -8.21 38.16 4.08
N LYS A 160 -9.32 38.87 3.84
CA LYS A 160 -10.42 38.45 2.98
C LYS A 160 -10.04 38.29 1.48
N GLN A 161 -8.77 38.49 1.11
CA GLN A 161 -8.30 38.49 -0.29
C GLN A 161 -7.63 37.18 -0.73
N LYS A 162 -7.39 36.24 0.18
CA LYS A 162 -6.85 34.95 -0.23
C LYS A 162 -7.96 34.03 -0.78
N PRO A 163 -7.75 33.36 -1.92
CA PRO A 163 -8.73 32.40 -2.42
C PRO A 163 -8.97 31.34 -1.34
N ALA A 164 -10.25 31.04 -1.11
CA ALA A 164 -10.64 29.99 -0.18
C ALA A 164 -10.03 28.67 -0.65
N LYS A 165 -9.23 28.06 0.22
CA LYS A 165 -8.71 26.72 -0.06
C LYS A 165 -9.87 25.72 -0.09
N SER A 166 -9.85 24.82 -1.04
CA SER A 166 -10.83 23.75 -1.14
C SER A 166 -10.16 22.38 -0.99
N ARG A 167 -10.93 21.42 -0.54
CA ARG A 167 -10.57 20.02 -0.50
C ARG A 167 -11.61 19.22 -1.27
N THR A 168 -11.15 18.29 -2.08
CA THR A 168 -12.04 17.39 -2.84
C THR A 168 -11.95 15.99 -2.26
N TYR A 169 -13.11 15.41 -2.00
CA TYR A 169 -13.30 14.01 -1.70
C TYR A 169 -13.89 13.33 -2.92
N SER A 170 -13.15 12.40 -3.52
CA SER A 170 -13.64 11.58 -4.63
C SER A 170 -13.77 10.14 -4.19
N ILE A 171 -14.92 9.54 -4.44
CA ILE A 171 -15.07 8.08 -4.37
C ILE A 171 -14.77 7.52 -5.74
N ARG A 172 -13.77 6.65 -5.82
CA ARG A 172 -13.38 5.99 -7.07
C ARG A 172 -13.57 4.49 -6.96
N ALA A 173 -13.96 3.87 -8.06
CA ALA A 173 -14.06 2.42 -8.18
C ALA A 173 -12.92 1.86 -9.02
N LEU A 174 -12.43 0.69 -8.61
CA LEU A 174 -11.47 -0.12 -9.34
C LEU A 174 -12.04 -1.51 -9.54
N ASP A 175 -12.25 -1.89 -10.80
CA ASP A 175 -12.75 -3.22 -11.16
C ASP A 175 -11.56 -4.16 -11.39
N VAL A 176 -11.47 -5.22 -10.57
CA VAL A 176 -10.40 -6.23 -10.63
C VAL A 176 -11.00 -7.62 -10.52
N ALA A 177 -10.72 -8.48 -11.47
CA ALA A 177 -11.16 -9.89 -11.47
C ALA A 177 -12.66 -10.10 -11.23
N GLY A 178 -13.50 -9.15 -11.69
CA GLY A 178 -14.96 -9.20 -11.53
C GLY A 178 -15.48 -8.63 -10.21
N GLU A 179 -14.60 -8.19 -9.33
CA GLU A 179 -14.96 -7.48 -8.10
C GLU A 179 -14.70 -5.97 -8.25
N ARG A 180 -15.56 -5.15 -7.66
CA ARG A 180 -15.43 -3.70 -7.65
C ARG A 180 -15.01 -3.22 -6.28
N TYR A 181 -13.84 -2.60 -6.20
CA TYR A 181 -13.27 -2.02 -4.99
C TYR A 181 -13.52 -0.52 -4.97
N TYR A 182 -13.78 0.03 -3.80
CA TYR A 182 -14.02 1.45 -3.61
C TYR A 182 -12.88 2.10 -2.84
N TYR A 183 -12.51 3.29 -3.31
CA TYR A 183 -11.44 4.10 -2.73
C TYR A 183 -11.93 5.50 -2.45
N LEU A 184 -11.54 6.04 -1.30
CA LEU A 184 -11.59 7.46 -1.04
C LEU A 184 -10.28 8.09 -1.50
N VAL A 185 -10.36 9.11 -2.34
CA VAL A 185 -9.25 9.99 -2.71
C VAL A 185 -9.50 11.36 -2.13
N VAL A 186 -8.54 11.88 -1.37
CA VAL A 186 -8.58 13.21 -0.78
C VAL A 186 -7.51 14.05 -1.43
N GLU A 187 -7.91 15.10 -2.16
CA GLU A 187 -7.01 15.87 -3.02
C GLU A 187 -7.41 17.35 -3.07
N ASP A 188 -6.50 18.20 -3.51
CA ASP A 188 -6.78 19.53 -4.05
C ASP A 188 -6.16 19.66 -5.44
N GLU A 189 -6.07 20.87 -5.99
CA GLU A 189 -5.52 21.10 -7.33
C GLU A 189 -4.05 20.72 -7.48
N GLN A 190 -3.29 20.61 -6.39
CA GLN A 190 -1.85 20.42 -6.41
C GLN A 190 -1.39 19.16 -5.68
N THR A 191 -2.21 18.62 -4.77
CA THR A 191 -1.76 17.59 -3.83
C THR A 191 -2.81 16.51 -3.63
N VAL A 192 -2.39 15.25 -3.66
CA VAL A 192 -3.15 14.11 -3.15
C VAL A 192 -2.73 13.86 -1.70
N TYR A 193 -3.67 14.03 -0.78
CA TYR A 193 -3.44 13.89 0.65
C TYR A 193 -3.57 12.44 1.12
N GLY A 194 -4.44 11.69 0.48
CA GLY A 194 -4.60 10.27 0.81
C GLY A 194 -5.43 9.53 -0.23
N VAL A 195 -5.08 8.25 -0.39
CA VAL A 195 -5.87 7.27 -1.14
C VAL A 195 -6.08 6.08 -0.22
N THR A 196 -7.33 5.84 0.15
CA THR A 196 -7.69 4.80 1.11
C THR A 196 -8.71 3.86 0.51
N HIS A 197 -8.42 2.57 0.55
CA HIS A 197 -9.40 1.54 0.24
C HIS A 197 -10.47 1.54 1.34
N ILE A 198 -11.74 1.72 0.97
CA ILE A 198 -12.86 1.85 1.91
C ILE A 198 -13.82 0.66 1.91
N GLY A 199 -13.69 -0.24 0.93
CA GLY A 199 -14.51 -1.43 0.82
C GLY A 199 -14.73 -1.88 -0.62
N TYR A 200 -15.67 -2.76 -0.83
CA TYR A 200 -16.01 -3.32 -2.13
C TYR A 200 -17.52 -3.28 -2.37
N GLN A 201 -17.92 -3.42 -3.62
CA GLN A 201 -19.34 -3.48 -3.96
C GLN A 201 -19.92 -4.80 -3.50
N PHE A 202 -20.94 -4.73 -2.67
CA PHE A 202 -21.71 -5.88 -2.24
C PHE A 202 -23.12 -5.87 -2.86
N GLY A 203 -23.36 -6.76 -3.81
CA GLY A 203 -24.66 -6.83 -4.50
C GLY A 203 -25.04 -5.49 -5.15
N HIS A 204 -26.27 -5.05 -4.93
CA HIS A 204 -26.79 -3.78 -5.43
C HIS A 204 -26.74 -2.63 -4.41
N TYR A 205 -26.16 -2.87 -3.23
CA TYR A 205 -26.05 -1.84 -2.20
C TYR A 205 -24.99 -0.82 -2.57
N GLY A 206 -25.38 0.46 -2.63
CA GLY A 206 -24.47 1.57 -2.90
C GLY A 206 -23.80 2.07 -1.61
N ILE A 207 -22.68 2.77 -1.81
CA ILE A 207 -22.03 3.55 -0.75
C ILE A 207 -22.86 4.80 -0.47
N GLN A 208 -23.04 5.13 0.82
CA GLN A 208 -23.58 6.42 1.22
C GLN A 208 -22.45 7.33 1.65
N THR A 209 -22.47 8.59 1.22
CA THR A 209 -21.50 9.61 1.62
C THR A 209 -22.20 10.89 2.00
N GLN A 210 -21.73 11.55 3.05
CA GLN A 210 -22.20 12.87 3.51
C GLN A 210 -21.01 13.68 4.05
N THR A 211 -21.03 14.99 3.85
CA THR A 211 -20.06 15.89 4.47
C THR A 211 -20.73 16.71 5.57
N ASP A 212 -20.05 16.87 6.70
CA ASP A 212 -20.52 17.66 7.83
C ASP A 212 -20.05 19.13 7.74
N MET A 213 -20.50 19.94 8.69
CA MET A 213 -20.13 21.36 8.76
C MET A 213 -18.66 21.59 9.13
N LEU A 214 -17.95 20.59 9.61
CA LEU A 214 -16.49 20.62 9.84
C LEU A 214 -15.70 20.14 8.62
N SER A 215 -16.36 20.02 7.48
CA SER A 215 -15.78 19.54 6.22
C SER A 215 -15.21 18.12 6.27
N ARG A 216 -15.62 17.29 7.22
CA ARG A 216 -15.27 15.85 7.26
C ARG A 216 -16.22 15.07 6.37
N ILE A 217 -15.71 14.01 5.73
CA ILE A 217 -16.55 13.08 4.98
C ILE A 217 -16.89 11.87 5.84
N HIS A 218 -18.18 11.54 5.87
CA HIS A 218 -18.74 10.33 6.49
C HIS A 218 -19.13 9.37 5.39
N ILE A 219 -18.75 8.13 5.55
CA ILE A 219 -18.96 7.07 4.55
C ILE A 219 -19.58 5.87 5.23
N LEU A 220 -20.61 5.30 4.63
CA LEU A 220 -21.21 4.05 5.07
C LEU A 220 -21.16 3.05 3.90
N VAL A 221 -20.35 2.00 4.08
CA VAL A 221 -20.07 0.97 3.06
C VAL A 221 -20.75 -0.34 3.47
N PRO A 222 -21.61 -0.94 2.65
CA PRO A 222 -22.15 -2.27 2.90
C PRO A 222 -21.05 -3.33 2.75
N MET A 223 -20.83 -4.17 3.76
CA MET A 223 -19.90 -5.30 3.73
C MET A 223 -20.60 -6.62 3.44
N SER A 224 -21.89 -6.70 3.79
CA SER A 224 -22.77 -7.84 3.54
C SER A 224 -24.22 -7.36 3.51
N THR A 225 -25.19 -8.26 3.34
CA THR A 225 -26.61 -7.94 3.46
C THR A 225 -27.01 -7.41 4.84
N LYS A 226 -26.17 -7.64 5.85
CA LYS A 226 -26.50 -7.35 7.25
C LYS A 226 -25.48 -6.42 7.93
N VAL A 227 -24.25 -6.29 7.41
CA VAL A 227 -23.16 -5.57 8.07
C VAL A 227 -22.67 -4.41 7.21
N PHE A 228 -22.42 -3.28 7.85
CA PHE A 228 -21.99 -2.02 7.25
C PHE A 228 -20.77 -1.50 7.99
N HIS A 229 -19.83 -0.94 7.25
CA HIS A 229 -18.66 -0.25 7.78
C HIS A 229 -18.89 1.25 7.71
N TYR A 230 -18.86 1.91 8.84
CA TYR A 230 -18.93 3.36 8.95
C TYR A 230 -17.55 3.95 9.15
N LEU A 231 -17.22 4.94 8.35
CA LEU A 231 -15.92 5.59 8.31
C LEU A 231 -16.09 7.11 8.31
N THR A 232 -15.21 7.81 9.00
CA THR A 232 -15.13 9.28 8.94
C THR A 232 -13.69 9.68 8.65
N PHE A 233 -13.50 10.58 7.68
CA PHE A 233 -12.19 11.09 7.29
C PHE A 233 -12.10 12.61 7.42
N GLY A 234 -10.90 13.05 7.81
CA GLY A 234 -10.53 14.46 7.86
C GLY A 234 -10.10 15.04 6.52
N LEU A 235 -9.81 16.34 6.52
CA LEU A 235 -9.33 17.10 5.36
C LEU A 235 -7.94 16.65 4.86
N ASP A 236 -7.19 15.96 5.68
CA ASP A 236 -5.87 15.40 5.39
C ASP A 236 -5.92 13.93 4.92
N GLY A 237 -7.12 13.37 4.80
CA GLY A 237 -7.32 11.95 4.46
C GLY A 237 -7.12 10.99 5.63
N THR A 238 -6.91 11.50 6.85
CA THR A 238 -6.79 10.66 8.05
C THR A 238 -8.14 10.08 8.45
N CYS A 239 -8.21 8.78 8.69
CA CYS A 239 -9.39 8.14 9.24
C CYS A 239 -9.55 8.53 10.72
N ILE A 240 -10.64 9.24 11.03
CA ILE A 240 -10.96 9.73 12.38
C ILE A 240 -11.76 8.69 13.14
N GLU A 241 -12.69 8.02 12.46
CA GLU A 241 -13.56 7.00 13.04
C GLU A 241 -13.72 5.83 12.08
N SER A 242 -13.73 4.62 12.65
CA SER A 242 -14.00 3.37 11.94
C SER A 242 -14.81 2.48 12.87
N SER A 243 -16.03 2.12 12.48
CA SER A 243 -16.92 1.29 13.28
C SER A 243 -17.83 0.42 12.42
N TYR A 244 -18.26 -0.70 12.99
CA TYR A 244 -19.10 -1.69 12.28
C TYR A 244 -20.50 -1.70 12.85
N TRP A 245 -21.48 -1.82 11.95
CA TRP A 245 -22.88 -1.76 12.27
C TRP A 245 -23.63 -2.87 11.55
N LYS A 246 -24.57 -3.51 12.23
CA LYS A 246 -25.43 -4.52 11.62
C LYS A 246 -26.87 -4.02 11.52
N LYS A 247 -27.60 -4.59 10.56
CA LYS A 247 -29.04 -4.41 10.45
C LYS A 247 -29.70 -4.93 11.73
N GLY A 248 -30.40 -4.04 12.42
CA GLY A 248 -31.33 -4.37 13.51
C GLY A 248 -32.79 -4.26 13.05
N ALA A 249 -33.61 -3.60 13.82
CA ALA A 249 -34.97 -3.24 13.40
C ALA A 249 -34.96 -2.32 12.17
N THR A 250 -33.92 -1.51 12.02
CA THR A 250 -33.70 -0.65 10.87
C THR A 250 -32.34 -0.93 10.25
N ILE A 251 -32.15 -0.50 8.99
CA ILE A 251 -30.86 -0.57 8.27
C ILE A 251 -30.06 0.67 8.67
N PRO A 252 -28.73 0.54 8.94
CA PRO A 252 -27.86 1.70 9.13
C PRO A 252 -27.91 2.65 7.93
N ALA A 253 -28.01 3.95 8.20
CA ALA A 253 -28.01 5.00 7.18
C ALA A 253 -27.30 6.25 7.70
N LEU A 254 -26.76 7.06 6.78
CA LEU A 254 -26.25 8.39 7.10
C LEU A 254 -27.41 9.41 7.13
N TYR A 255 -27.42 10.23 8.15
CA TYR A 255 -28.36 11.34 8.29
C TYR A 255 -27.58 12.63 8.54
N ARG A 256 -27.87 13.64 7.75
CA ARG A 256 -27.37 14.99 7.97
C ARG A 256 -28.49 15.85 8.52
N ASP A 257 -28.31 16.36 9.73
CA ASP A 257 -29.24 17.28 10.35
C ASP A 257 -29.25 18.62 9.58
N PRO A 258 -30.38 19.04 9.02
CA PRO A 258 -30.46 20.29 8.25
C PRO A 258 -30.16 21.53 9.07
N ALA A 259 -30.45 21.53 10.37
CA ALA A 259 -30.29 22.70 11.23
C ALA A 259 -28.84 22.89 11.68
N SER A 260 -28.19 21.82 12.11
CA SER A 260 -26.80 21.86 12.63
C SER A 260 -25.75 21.47 11.58
N GLY A 261 -26.15 20.89 10.44
CA GLY A 261 -25.21 20.32 9.46
C GLY A 261 -24.39 19.17 9.98
N LYS A 262 -24.69 18.65 11.16
CA LYS A 262 -24.03 17.47 11.74
C LYS A 262 -24.44 16.21 10.99
N VAL A 263 -23.47 15.39 10.65
CA VAL A 263 -23.70 14.06 10.10
C VAL A 263 -23.62 13.02 11.21
N SER A 264 -24.57 12.13 11.25
CA SER A 264 -24.60 11.00 12.16
C SER A 264 -25.13 9.76 11.45
N ARG A 265 -24.70 8.62 11.94
CA ARG A 265 -25.29 7.36 11.55
C ARG A 265 -26.57 7.14 12.37
N ILE A 266 -27.65 6.79 11.70
CA ILE A 266 -28.92 6.44 12.31
C ILE A 266 -29.26 4.98 12.01
N GLY A 267 -30.08 4.37 12.85
CA GLY A 267 -30.48 2.95 12.69
C GLY A 267 -29.36 1.94 12.89
N GLY A 268 -29.71 0.68 12.76
CA GLY A 268 -28.82 -0.45 12.99
C GLY A 268 -28.37 -0.61 14.45
N GLU A 269 -27.56 -1.62 14.69
CA GLU A 269 -26.96 -1.97 15.97
C GLU A 269 -25.45 -2.14 15.81
N PRO A 270 -24.63 -1.90 16.85
CA PRO A 270 -23.19 -2.17 16.76
C PRO A 270 -22.91 -3.62 16.38
N ALA A 271 -22.01 -3.83 15.42
CA ALA A 271 -21.56 -5.16 15.03
C ALA A 271 -20.16 -5.43 15.61
N ARG A 272 -19.94 -6.67 16.01
CA ARG A 272 -18.68 -7.13 16.64
C ARG A 272 -17.91 -8.03 15.69
N PRO A 273 -16.62 -7.70 15.40
CA PRO A 273 -15.74 -8.59 14.68
C PRO A 273 -15.62 -9.97 15.36
N GLY A 274 -15.57 -11.03 14.57
CA GLY A 274 -15.50 -12.40 15.07
C GLY A 274 -16.83 -13.00 15.55
N VAL A 275 -17.85 -12.16 15.78
CA VAL A 275 -19.20 -12.59 16.22
C VAL A 275 -20.23 -12.38 15.10
N ASP A 276 -20.38 -11.16 14.64
CA ASP A 276 -21.38 -10.78 13.63
C ASP A 276 -20.86 -10.93 12.19
N PHE A 277 -19.54 -10.93 12.02
CA PHE A 277 -18.85 -11.14 10.75
C PHE A 277 -17.40 -11.65 11.00
N ARG A 278 -16.81 -12.29 10.00
CA ARG A 278 -15.46 -12.86 10.13
C ARG A 278 -14.40 -11.78 9.95
N THR A 279 -13.39 -11.78 10.80
CA THR A 279 -12.23 -10.85 10.70
C THR A 279 -11.44 -11.05 9.41
N SER A 280 -11.45 -12.27 8.83
CA SER A 280 -10.86 -12.53 7.50
C SER A 280 -11.51 -11.74 6.37
N ASP A 281 -12.77 -11.34 6.53
CA ASP A 281 -13.47 -10.52 5.55
C ASP A 281 -13.01 -9.07 5.60
N GLN A 282 -12.47 -8.63 6.74
CA GLN A 282 -11.80 -7.32 6.91
C GLN A 282 -10.42 -7.30 6.23
N ASN A 283 -9.62 -8.35 6.44
CA ASN A 283 -8.24 -8.42 5.95
C ASN A 283 -8.12 -8.52 4.44
N ARG A 284 -9.18 -8.95 3.76
CA ARG A 284 -9.21 -8.91 2.29
C ARG A 284 -9.14 -7.49 1.75
N TYR A 285 -9.52 -6.47 2.53
CA TYR A 285 -9.91 -5.17 1.99
C TYR A 285 -9.34 -3.95 2.71
N THR A 286 -8.67 -4.08 3.84
CA THR A 286 -8.10 -2.92 4.55
C THR A 286 -6.58 -2.92 4.55
N THR A 287 -6.00 -1.96 3.86
CA THR A 287 -4.56 -1.62 3.94
C THR A 287 -4.13 -1.24 5.36
N THR A 288 -5.07 -0.95 6.24
CA THR A 288 -4.83 -0.49 7.61
C THR A 288 -4.26 -1.58 8.51
N GLU A 289 -4.60 -2.86 8.28
CA GLU A 289 -4.11 -3.96 9.13
C GLU A 289 -2.74 -4.50 8.74
N LEU A 290 -2.31 -4.34 7.48
CA LEU A 290 -0.91 -4.56 7.11
C LEU A 290 0.03 -3.64 7.91
N ASN A 291 -0.46 -2.47 8.33
CA ASN A 291 0.27 -1.54 9.18
C ASN A 291 0.38 -1.99 10.65
N SER A 292 -0.64 -2.67 11.21
CA SER A 292 -0.66 -3.02 12.63
C SER A 292 0.24 -4.21 12.99
N HIS A 293 0.41 -5.19 12.11
CA HIS A 293 1.29 -6.33 12.35
C HIS A 293 2.78 -6.00 12.23
N TYR A 294 3.13 -4.93 11.49
CA TYR A 294 4.52 -4.51 11.28
C TYR A 294 4.95 -3.30 12.13
N MET A 295 4.02 -2.69 12.86
CA MET A 295 4.30 -1.58 13.79
C MET A 295 4.71 -2.01 15.20
N ALA A 296 4.92 -3.30 15.46
CA ALA A 296 5.41 -3.79 16.74
C ALA A 296 6.94 -3.60 16.94
N SER A 297 7.61 -2.80 16.10
CA SER A 297 8.98 -2.34 16.37
C SER A 297 8.92 -0.99 17.10
N PRO A 298 9.54 -0.87 18.29
CA PRO A 298 9.50 0.36 19.11
C PRO A 298 10.11 1.60 18.43
N ASP A 299 10.80 1.45 17.30
CA ASP A 299 11.52 2.51 16.59
C ASP A 299 10.90 2.86 15.21
N ALA A 300 9.66 2.49 14.94
CA ALA A 300 9.00 2.88 13.70
C ALA A 300 8.76 4.40 13.69
N PRO A 301 9.27 5.15 12.70
CA PRO A 301 9.02 6.58 12.61
C PRO A 301 7.52 6.83 12.48
N LYS A 302 7.01 7.80 13.25
CA LYS A 302 5.61 8.24 13.20
C LYS A 302 5.19 8.43 11.75
N GLN A 303 4.11 7.77 11.33
CA GLN A 303 3.58 7.85 9.98
C GLN A 303 3.36 9.30 9.56
N ASN A 304 4.20 9.78 8.65
CA ASN A 304 3.77 10.82 7.75
C ASN A 304 2.87 10.11 6.71
N THR A 305 1.57 10.33 6.79
CA THR A 305 0.63 10.00 5.73
C THR A 305 1.22 10.54 4.44
N GLY A 306 1.47 9.64 3.47
CA GLY A 306 2.20 9.99 2.27
C GLY A 306 1.47 11.03 1.43
N VAL A 307 1.70 12.31 1.75
CA VAL A 307 1.26 13.44 0.93
C VAL A 307 2.12 13.43 -0.33
N VAL A 308 1.49 13.19 -1.47
CA VAL A 308 2.15 13.28 -2.77
C VAL A 308 1.88 14.65 -3.35
N ASP A 309 2.92 15.48 -3.44
CA ASP A 309 2.87 16.79 -4.10
C ASP A 309 2.87 16.59 -5.64
N ILE A 310 1.74 16.86 -6.27
CA ILE A 310 1.55 16.71 -7.73
C ILE A 310 2.16 17.91 -8.49
N GLY A 311 2.35 19.06 -7.82
CA GLY A 311 2.77 20.31 -8.46
C GLY A 311 4.20 20.30 -9.02
N ARG A 312 5.05 19.36 -8.62
CA ARG A 312 6.45 19.29 -9.09
C ARG A 312 6.65 18.60 -10.44
N HIS A 313 5.62 17.94 -10.98
CA HIS A 313 5.77 17.14 -12.21
C HIS A 313 5.14 17.76 -13.47
N VAL A 314 4.41 18.88 -13.35
CA VAL A 314 3.73 19.51 -14.51
C VAL A 314 4.60 20.53 -15.25
N GLY A 315 5.80 20.81 -14.80
CA GLY A 315 6.58 21.96 -15.27
C GLY A 315 7.97 21.68 -15.83
N ARG A 316 8.20 20.62 -16.64
CA ARG A 316 9.43 20.51 -17.46
C ARG A 316 9.23 19.59 -18.67
N GLU A 317 8.47 20.07 -19.64
CA GLU A 317 8.72 19.78 -21.04
C GLU A 317 8.86 21.12 -21.75
N LYS A 318 10.08 21.52 -21.94
CA LYS A 318 10.54 22.39 -23.02
C LYS A 318 11.77 21.77 -23.61
#